data_061b74729d90ec671f23e018191544ba
#
_entry.id   061b74729d90ec671f23e018191544ba
#
_cell.length_a   1.000
_cell.length_b   1.000
_cell.length_c   1.000
_cell.angle_alpha   90.00
_cell.angle_beta   90.00
_cell.angle_gamma   90.00
#
_symmetry.space_group_name_H-M   'P 1'
#
loop_
_entity.id
_entity.type
_entity.pdbx_description
1 polymer ?
#
loop_
_entity_poly.entity_id
_entity_poly.type
_entity_poly.pdbx_seq_one_letter_code
_entity_poly.pdbx_strand_id
1 'polypeptide(L)'
;MIAERRRRGIAAVLFLFLGMAPTVGDIGSCGQQPDDLDATTFFDLKARTDCRRCGECGLHGKLCDRACDEPPQTYFLSGCHPVVHDGEVCLHALLHASCDDYASFMNDSGPTAPGECQFCPLR
;
A
#
# COMPACT_ATOMS: atom_id res chain seq x y z
N MET A 1 24.55 -45.52 37.40
CA MET A 1 23.22 -45.86 36.86
C MET A 1 22.22 -44.70 36.87
N ILE A 2 22.38 -43.69 37.67
CA ILE A 2 21.41 -42.55 37.73
C ILE A 2 21.65 -41.50 36.63
N ALA A 3 22.87 -41.35 36.12
CA ALA A 3 23.24 -40.35 35.12
C ALA A 3 22.71 -40.67 33.69
N GLU A 4 22.57 -41.94 33.38
CA GLU A 4 22.15 -42.40 32.05
C GLU A 4 20.65 -42.26 31.81
N ARG A 5 19.84 -42.37 32.86
CA ARG A 5 18.38 -42.16 32.77
C ARG A 5 18.01 -40.68 32.51
N ARG A 6 18.81 -39.72 33.01
CA ARG A 6 18.56 -38.28 32.81
C ARG A 6 18.84 -37.86 31.36
N ARG A 7 19.86 -38.45 30.72
CA ARG A 7 20.20 -38.10 29.31
C ARG A 7 19.14 -38.57 28.33
N ARG A 8 18.49 -39.71 28.59
CA ARG A 8 17.42 -40.23 27.71
C ARG A 8 16.13 -39.42 27.80
N GLY A 9 15.81 -38.84 28.97
CA GLY A 9 14.63 -37.97 29.15
C GLY A 9 14.78 -36.62 28.48
N ILE A 10 15.97 -36.02 28.46
CA ILE A 10 16.22 -34.73 27.83
C ILE A 10 16.21 -34.85 26.30
N ALA A 11 16.74 -35.94 25.76
CA ALA A 11 16.70 -36.19 24.32
C ALA A 11 15.26 -36.38 23.77
N ALA A 12 14.41 -37.06 24.54
CA ALA A 12 13.01 -37.26 24.15
C ALA A 12 12.19 -35.98 24.19
N VAL A 13 12.44 -35.07 25.14
CA VAL A 13 11.76 -33.77 25.23
C VAL A 13 12.21 -32.82 24.11
N LEU A 14 13.49 -32.86 23.72
CA LEU A 14 14.00 -32.03 22.61
C LEU A 14 13.42 -32.42 21.25
N PHE A 15 13.12 -33.70 21.03
CA PHE A 15 12.50 -34.15 19.77
C PHE A 15 11.03 -33.77 19.64
N LEU A 16 10.32 -33.58 20.77
CA LEU A 16 8.92 -33.15 20.74
C LEU A 16 8.75 -31.69 20.37
N PHE A 17 9.75 -30.85 20.59
CA PHE A 17 9.69 -29.42 20.22
C PHE A 17 10.11 -29.13 18.76
N LEU A 18 10.80 -30.05 18.09
CA LEU A 18 11.18 -29.87 16.68
C LEU A 18 10.06 -30.19 15.68
N GLY A 19 8.96 -30.79 16.12
CA GLY A 19 7.83 -31.14 15.27
C GLY A 19 6.77 -30.06 15.09
N MET A 20 6.86 -28.93 15.81
CA MET A 20 5.91 -27.82 15.72
C MET A 20 6.56 -26.55 15.11
N ALA A 21 7.48 -26.71 14.17
CA ALA A 21 7.84 -25.58 13.34
C ALA A 21 6.60 -25.22 12.49
N PRO A 22 6.06 -23.98 12.57
CA PRO A 22 5.04 -23.56 11.63
C PRO A 22 5.63 -23.70 10.24
N THR A 23 5.02 -24.53 9.41
CA THR A 23 5.37 -24.61 8.00
C THR A 23 5.19 -23.22 7.42
N VAL A 24 6.30 -22.62 6.97
CA VAL A 24 6.29 -21.36 6.21
C VAL A 24 5.65 -21.70 4.86
N GLY A 25 4.34 -21.69 4.81
CA GLY A 25 3.59 -22.13 3.64
C GLY A 25 2.09 -22.02 3.79
N ASP A 26 1.62 -21.63 4.96
CA ASP A 26 0.23 -21.24 5.12
C ASP A 26 0.05 -19.81 4.56
N ILE A 27 0.15 -19.69 3.22
CA ILE A 27 -0.44 -18.58 2.50
C ILE A 27 -1.94 -18.82 2.61
N GLY A 28 -2.44 -18.63 3.83
CA GLY A 28 -3.85 -18.65 4.11
C GLY A 28 -4.53 -17.57 3.32
N SER A 29 -5.38 -18.00 2.49
CA SER A 29 -6.54 -17.43 1.84
C SER A 29 -6.49 -17.43 0.32
N CYS A 30 -6.27 -18.57 -0.29
CA CYS A 30 -6.90 -18.81 -1.59
C CYS A 30 -8.41 -18.77 -1.38
N GLY A 31 -9.05 -17.62 -1.57
CA GLY A 31 -10.51 -17.50 -1.51
C GLY A 31 -11.09 -16.36 -0.68
N GLN A 32 -10.27 -15.56 -0.01
CA GLN A 32 -10.77 -14.34 0.61
C GLN A 32 -10.97 -13.27 -0.47
N GLN A 33 -12.19 -12.73 -0.55
CA GLN A 33 -12.47 -11.62 -1.45
C GLN A 33 -11.56 -10.44 -1.06
N PRO A 34 -10.94 -9.75 -2.04
CA PRO A 34 -10.15 -8.56 -1.74
C PRO A 34 -11.04 -7.50 -1.06
N ASP A 35 -10.50 -6.81 -0.08
CA ASP A 35 -11.20 -5.73 0.59
C ASP A 35 -11.34 -4.53 -0.35
N ASP A 36 -12.53 -3.92 -0.38
CA ASP A 36 -12.79 -2.69 -1.14
C ASP A 36 -11.96 -1.53 -0.57
N LEU A 37 -11.42 -0.70 -1.47
CA LEU A 37 -10.68 0.49 -1.10
C LEU A 37 -11.64 1.57 -0.59
N ASP A 38 -11.41 2.05 0.64
CA ASP A 38 -12.15 3.21 1.17
C ASP A 38 -11.72 4.50 0.47
N ALA A 39 -12.66 5.11 -0.25
CA ALA A 39 -12.40 6.30 -1.06
C ALA A 39 -11.93 7.49 -0.22
N THR A 40 -12.55 7.72 0.94
CA THR A 40 -12.22 8.85 1.81
C THR A 40 -10.78 8.75 2.29
N THR A 41 -10.40 7.59 2.82
CA THR A 41 -9.04 7.32 3.29
C THR A 41 -8.02 7.41 2.16
N PHE A 42 -8.33 6.83 1.01
CA PHE A 42 -7.42 6.86 -0.13
C PHE A 42 -7.15 8.28 -0.65
N PHE A 43 -8.21 9.07 -0.90
CA PHE A 43 -8.04 10.42 -1.42
C PHE A 43 -7.42 11.38 -0.41
N ASP A 44 -7.64 11.19 0.90
CA ASP A 44 -6.95 11.96 1.94
C ASP A 44 -5.45 11.66 1.94
N LEU A 45 -5.06 10.38 1.89
CA LEU A 45 -3.65 9.98 1.81
C LEU A 45 -3.00 10.46 0.51
N LYS A 46 -3.72 10.37 -0.61
CA LYS A 46 -3.24 10.87 -1.90
C LYS A 46 -3.01 12.39 -1.87
N ALA A 47 -3.98 13.17 -1.39
CA ALA A 47 -3.85 14.63 -1.29
C ALA A 47 -2.67 15.05 -0.41
N ARG A 48 -2.48 14.41 0.74
CA ARG A 48 -1.31 14.65 1.61
C ARG A 48 0.00 14.29 0.93
N THR A 49 0.02 13.20 0.16
CA THR A 49 1.20 12.80 -0.60
C THR A 49 1.51 13.82 -1.68
N ASP A 50 0.51 14.23 -2.46
CA ASP A 50 0.66 15.23 -3.51
C ASP A 50 1.14 16.58 -2.94
N CYS A 51 0.53 17.07 -1.87
CA CYS A 51 0.96 18.31 -1.20
C CYS A 51 2.41 18.24 -0.73
N ARG A 52 2.80 17.16 -0.07
CA ARG A 52 4.18 16.97 0.40
C ARG A 52 5.15 16.91 -0.78
N ARG A 53 4.84 16.16 -1.84
CA ARG A 53 5.69 16.02 -3.01
C ARG A 53 5.81 17.33 -3.79
N CYS A 54 4.74 18.12 -3.87
CA CYS A 54 4.83 19.49 -4.42
C CYS A 54 5.87 20.33 -3.65
N GLY A 55 5.84 20.30 -2.32
CA GLY A 55 6.81 21.00 -1.49
C GLY A 55 8.23 20.49 -1.66
N GLU A 56 8.45 19.17 -1.62
CA GLU A 56 9.75 18.54 -1.77
C GLU A 56 10.40 18.82 -3.14
N CYS A 57 9.58 18.85 -4.20
CA CYS A 57 10.03 19.10 -5.58
C CYS A 57 9.99 20.57 -5.99
N GLY A 58 9.57 21.47 -5.10
CA GLY A 58 9.46 22.90 -5.40
C GLY A 58 8.44 23.21 -6.51
N LEU A 59 7.40 22.41 -6.63
CA LEU A 59 6.35 22.58 -7.62
C LEU A 59 5.30 23.58 -7.13
N HIS A 60 4.81 24.40 -8.04
CA HIS A 60 3.79 25.40 -7.80
C HIS A 60 2.71 25.31 -8.89
N GLY A 61 1.47 25.53 -8.55
CA GLY A 61 0.35 25.50 -9.49
C GLY A 61 -0.96 25.17 -8.80
N LYS A 62 -2.05 25.26 -9.56
CA LYS A 62 -3.41 25.05 -9.02
C LYS A 62 -3.63 23.64 -8.47
N LEU A 63 -3.00 22.64 -9.09
CA LEU A 63 -3.13 21.26 -8.61
C LEU A 63 -2.39 21.06 -7.29
N CYS A 64 -1.21 21.68 -7.11
CA CYS A 64 -0.49 21.67 -5.83
C CYS A 64 -1.27 22.42 -4.75
N ASP A 65 -1.80 23.62 -5.05
CA ASP A 65 -2.62 24.40 -4.13
C ASP A 65 -3.87 23.61 -3.71
N ARG A 66 -4.54 22.98 -4.68
CA ARG A 66 -5.70 22.13 -4.40
C ARG A 66 -5.36 20.96 -3.49
N ALA A 67 -4.26 20.28 -3.74
CA ALA A 67 -3.84 19.15 -2.91
C ALA A 67 -3.53 19.54 -1.47
N CYS A 68 -3.07 20.78 -1.24
CA CYS A 68 -2.72 21.28 0.09
C CYS A 68 -3.91 21.92 0.82
N ASP A 69 -4.75 22.66 0.12
CA ASP A 69 -5.69 23.59 0.73
C ASP A 69 -7.17 23.19 0.58
N GLU A 70 -7.49 22.33 -0.41
CA GLU A 70 -8.87 21.90 -0.65
C GLU A 70 -9.17 20.53 0.00
N PRO A 71 -10.41 20.31 0.47
CA PRO A 71 -10.81 18.99 0.95
C PRO A 71 -10.74 17.96 -0.18
N PRO A 72 -10.19 16.76 0.10
CA PRO A 72 -10.07 15.72 -0.92
C PRO A 72 -11.43 15.15 -1.32
N GLN A 73 -11.45 14.51 -2.48
CA GLN A 73 -12.60 13.73 -2.94
C GLN A 73 -12.92 12.59 -1.97
N THR A 74 -14.19 12.23 -1.82
CA THR A 74 -14.66 11.22 -0.86
C THR A 74 -15.33 10.02 -1.51
N TYR A 75 -15.31 9.92 -2.83
CA TYR A 75 -15.96 8.83 -3.58
C TYR A 75 -15.20 8.51 -4.86
N PHE A 76 -15.28 7.26 -5.31
CA PHE A 76 -14.86 6.86 -6.64
C PHE A 76 -15.98 7.11 -7.65
N LEU A 77 -15.61 7.21 -8.93
CA LEU A 77 -16.59 7.34 -10.00
C LEU A 77 -17.51 6.12 -10.04
N SER A 78 -18.75 6.33 -10.43
CA SER A 78 -19.74 5.27 -10.56
C SER A 78 -19.23 4.12 -11.44
N GLY A 79 -19.31 2.91 -10.93
CA GLY A 79 -18.82 1.70 -11.61
C GLY A 79 -17.32 1.42 -11.44
N CYS A 80 -16.62 2.21 -10.64
CA CYS A 80 -15.25 1.93 -10.22
C CYS A 80 -15.23 1.38 -8.79
N HIS A 81 -14.71 0.16 -8.61
CA HIS A 81 -14.61 -0.55 -7.34
C HIS A 81 -13.19 -1.06 -7.14
N PRO A 82 -12.23 -0.16 -6.85
CA PRO A 82 -10.85 -0.58 -6.61
C PRO A 82 -10.75 -1.32 -5.28
N VAL A 83 -9.74 -2.18 -5.19
CA VAL A 83 -9.42 -2.89 -3.95
C VAL A 83 -8.27 -2.20 -3.21
N VAL A 84 -8.10 -2.53 -1.93
CA VAL A 84 -7.03 -1.94 -1.08
C VAL A 84 -5.66 -2.01 -1.75
N HIS A 85 -5.33 -3.13 -2.38
CA HIS A 85 -4.07 -3.30 -3.09
C HIS A 85 -3.84 -2.27 -4.20
N ASP A 86 -4.87 -1.90 -4.97
CA ASP A 86 -4.76 -0.89 -6.02
C ASP A 86 -4.36 0.47 -5.43
N GLY A 87 -4.97 0.85 -4.31
CA GLY A 87 -4.64 2.08 -3.58
C GLY A 87 -3.21 2.09 -3.04
N GLU A 88 -2.76 0.98 -2.45
CA GLU A 88 -1.40 0.83 -1.92
C GLU A 88 -0.35 0.96 -3.02
N VAL A 89 -0.53 0.29 -4.15
CA VAL A 89 0.40 0.33 -5.28
C VAL A 89 0.46 1.73 -5.89
N CYS A 90 -0.69 2.41 -6.02
CA CYS A 90 -0.75 3.80 -6.48
C CYS A 90 0.01 4.74 -5.53
N LEU A 91 -0.27 4.72 -4.24
CA LEU A 91 0.41 5.58 -3.25
C LEU A 91 1.91 5.30 -3.21
N HIS A 92 2.32 4.04 -3.32
CA HIS A 92 3.73 3.68 -3.41
C HIS A 92 4.40 4.28 -4.65
N ALA A 93 3.76 4.20 -5.82
CA ALA A 93 4.28 4.80 -7.05
C ALA A 93 4.42 6.33 -6.93
N LEU A 94 3.43 7.01 -6.35
CA LEU A 94 3.50 8.46 -6.10
C LEU A 94 4.63 8.84 -5.14
N LEU A 95 4.84 8.07 -4.07
CA LEU A 95 5.89 8.33 -3.09
C LEU A 95 7.31 8.20 -3.67
N HIS A 96 7.49 7.29 -4.63
CA HIS A 96 8.80 6.97 -5.22
C HIS A 96 9.05 7.60 -6.59
N ALA A 97 8.08 8.36 -7.13
CA ALA A 97 8.24 9.06 -8.38
C ALA A 97 9.36 10.13 -8.30
N SER A 98 10.08 10.35 -9.41
CA SER A 98 11.03 11.46 -9.51
C SER A 98 10.30 12.81 -9.47
N CYS A 99 11.03 13.91 -9.20
CA CYS A 99 10.43 15.24 -9.27
C CYS A 99 10.02 15.62 -10.71
N ASP A 100 10.71 15.12 -11.71
CA ASP A 100 10.36 15.33 -13.12
C ASP A 100 9.04 14.64 -13.48
N ASP A 101 8.86 13.40 -13.03
CA ASP A 101 7.58 12.69 -13.20
C ASP A 101 6.46 13.39 -12.42
N TYR A 102 6.76 13.83 -11.18
CA TYR A 102 5.78 14.53 -10.36
C TYR A 102 5.36 15.88 -10.96
N ALA A 103 6.27 16.60 -11.60
CA ALA A 103 5.93 17.81 -12.34
C ALA A 103 4.93 17.54 -13.47
N SER A 104 4.99 16.35 -14.09
CA SER A 104 4.01 15.92 -15.09
C SER A 104 2.66 15.56 -14.45
N PHE A 105 2.67 14.94 -13.27
CA PHE A 105 1.44 14.59 -12.54
C PHE A 105 0.68 15.84 -12.06
N MET A 106 1.41 16.88 -11.67
CA MET A 106 0.85 18.13 -11.16
C MET A 106 0.83 19.26 -12.20
N ASN A 107 0.83 18.93 -13.48
CA ASN A 107 0.75 19.91 -14.56
C ASN A 107 -0.70 20.40 -14.75
N ASP A 108 -0.94 21.69 -14.52
CA ASP A 108 -2.26 22.32 -14.63
C ASP A 108 -2.85 22.26 -16.05
N SER A 109 -2.02 22.15 -17.09
CA SER A 109 -2.45 22.13 -18.49
C SER A 109 -2.82 20.74 -19.01
N GLY A 110 -2.39 19.68 -18.31
CA GLY A 110 -2.63 18.30 -18.69
C GLY A 110 -1.97 17.35 -17.72
N PRO A 111 -2.58 17.11 -16.56
CA PRO A 111 -2.01 16.23 -15.55
C PRO A 111 -1.96 14.80 -16.08
N THR A 112 -0.88 14.11 -15.75
CA THR A 112 -0.75 12.68 -15.95
C THR A 112 -0.89 11.94 -14.62
N ALA A 113 -0.77 10.63 -14.63
CA ALA A 113 -0.73 9.81 -13.43
C ALA A 113 0.12 8.57 -13.68
N PRO A 114 0.75 8.01 -12.65
CA PRO A 114 1.38 6.70 -12.74
C PRO A 114 0.38 5.65 -13.25
N GLY A 115 0.85 4.66 -14.00
CA GLY A 115 0.00 3.57 -14.48
C GLY A 115 -0.72 2.84 -13.35
N GLU A 116 -0.06 2.72 -12.21
CA GLU A 116 -0.55 2.13 -10.98
C GLU A 116 -1.75 2.88 -10.37
N CYS A 117 -1.93 4.15 -10.70
CA CYS A 117 -3.06 4.96 -10.25
C CYS A 117 -4.24 4.98 -11.26
N GLN A 118 -4.12 4.27 -12.38
CA GLN A 118 -5.13 4.25 -13.44
C GLN A 118 -6.13 3.09 -13.31
N PHE A 119 -6.41 2.67 -12.09
CA PHE A 119 -7.36 1.58 -11.82
C PHE A 119 -8.84 1.96 -12.02
N CYS A 120 -9.15 3.26 -12.10
CA CYS A 120 -10.48 3.76 -12.49
C CYS A 120 -10.33 4.57 -13.77
N PRO A 121 -10.47 3.97 -14.96
CA PRO A 121 -10.34 4.71 -16.20
C PRO A 121 -11.38 5.84 -16.27
N LEU A 122 -10.89 7.03 -16.55
CA LEU A 122 -11.75 8.18 -16.88
C LEU A 122 -12.51 7.83 -18.16
N ARG A 123 -13.84 7.84 -18.12
CA ARG A 123 -14.70 7.72 -19.29
C ARG A 123 -14.90 9.08 -19.94
#